data_638f3f6f8efd672133a8bc2763db9212
#
_entry.id   638f3f6f8efd672133a8bc2763db9212
#
_cell.length_a   1.000
_cell.length_b   1.000
_cell.length_c   1.000
_cell.angle_alpha   90.00
_cell.angle_beta   90.00
_cell.angle_gamma   90.00
#
_symmetry.space_group_name_H-M   'P 1'
#
loop_
_entity.id
_entity.type
_entity.pdbx_description
1 polymer ?
#
loop_
_entity_poly.entity_id
_entity_poly.type
_entity_poly.pdbx_seq_one_letter_code
_entity_poly.pdbx_strand_id
1 'polypeptide(L)'
;MSSAGLGLALWDILIKDTGNPDWGLRDRVIFSGGQGIVLQYMLHYFEGSISKEELLTFRKKNSRLPGLSEYRSYPTVESTTGSLGQGIANSVGMAIGLKHIKNNISKVYCVLGEGCLEEGISYESMSLAGTLQLDNLVVLYDSNKTSIDGKTEETFRDDMKSRFESIHWDYEHVENGDDVNEILNILRSNRTKPLFIEVSSKIAKGSLLEGNPVTHGKPLGRDVTEKMPGYDKNQFLQIFPETRKYFKHHNQKLKEEVLFRNKLFSVEVENKQMDAPLVVPEKGENNKNLTLIEQSSRIMNEFAGINNFLVGSADLSRSTKVKIHDSENLSKENYLGRNIVFGIREHAMSSIATGIYLSTGIKVVVSTYLSFSDLMKNSIRMASIMKIPNIYVFTHDGISLAQDGTTHIPIEQISALRSMPNLNVIRPASSEELYLTWFEALSSTSTPTVIILSREVCDFKTHNKDILLSGYRVNEIDFDNSKLCIVSSGSDVTRALKVSAICKKYDVNIPVFSIANLGDFLEKNGKFFLNKNIIIIEMSNDSLWYKISASNKRVIQINKYIHPGTHEEIEKDLEFQPEQIATKILKGLQDETLFVD
;
A
#
# COMPACT_ATOMS: atom_id res chain seq x y z
N MET A 1 25.04 -16.69 4.44
CA MET A 1 25.72 -17.89 5.01
C MET A 1 25.02 -18.36 6.29
N SER A 2 24.60 -17.46 7.17
CA SER A 2 23.85 -17.82 8.41
C SER A 2 22.57 -18.61 8.11
N SER A 3 21.81 -18.20 7.14
CA SER A 3 20.48 -18.75 6.79
C SER A 3 20.54 -19.90 5.77
N ALA A 4 21.71 -20.51 5.52
CA ALA A 4 21.84 -21.52 4.45
C ALA A 4 21.01 -22.77 4.73
N GLY A 5 21.06 -23.31 5.97
CA GLY A 5 20.27 -24.47 6.38
C GLY A 5 18.77 -24.19 6.33
N LEU A 6 18.36 -23.05 6.90
CA LEU A 6 16.98 -22.55 6.82
C LEU A 6 16.50 -22.44 5.37
N GLY A 7 17.32 -21.82 4.50
CA GLY A 7 16.99 -21.65 3.09
C GLY A 7 16.84 -22.98 2.35
N LEU A 8 17.71 -23.94 2.62
CA LEU A 8 17.65 -25.27 2.01
C LEU A 8 16.42 -26.04 2.47
N ALA A 9 16.10 -26.02 3.77
CA ALA A 9 14.90 -26.65 4.31
C ALA A 9 13.62 -26.04 3.70
N LEU A 10 13.54 -24.70 3.66
CA LEU A 10 12.43 -24.01 3.03
C LEU A 10 12.27 -24.38 1.56
N TRP A 11 13.38 -24.43 0.81
CA TRP A 11 13.33 -24.73 -0.62
C TRP A 11 12.92 -26.17 -0.92
N ASP A 12 13.22 -27.11 -0.02
CA ASP A 12 12.83 -28.53 -0.16
C ASP A 12 11.32 -28.75 -0.07
N ILE A 13 10.60 -27.89 0.68
CA ILE A 13 9.15 -28.00 0.86
C ILE A 13 8.33 -27.03 -0.01
N LEU A 14 8.97 -25.97 -0.52
CA LEU A 14 8.29 -24.92 -1.27
C LEU A 14 7.78 -25.44 -2.60
N ILE A 15 6.47 -25.52 -2.76
CA ILE A 15 5.85 -25.98 -4.01
C ILE A 15 5.63 -24.78 -4.93
N LYS A 16 6.34 -24.81 -6.06
CA LYS A 16 6.33 -23.77 -7.09
C LYS A 16 6.41 -24.39 -8.47
N ASP A 17 5.94 -23.71 -9.48
CA ASP A 17 6.16 -24.05 -10.87
C ASP A 17 7.12 -23.05 -11.50
N THR A 18 8.35 -23.45 -11.76
CA THR A 18 9.37 -22.56 -12.37
C THR A 18 9.05 -22.21 -13.82
N GLY A 19 8.24 -23.02 -14.50
CA GLY A 19 7.76 -22.76 -15.86
C GLY A 19 6.55 -21.82 -15.90
N ASN A 20 5.79 -21.75 -14.80
CA ASN A 20 4.64 -20.88 -14.65
C ASN A 20 4.66 -20.18 -13.27
N PRO A 21 5.41 -19.09 -13.12
CA PRO A 21 5.53 -18.36 -11.86
C PRO A 21 4.21 -17.74 -11.37
N ASP A 22 3.20 -17.65 -12.23
CA ASP A 22 1.88 -17.15 -11.90
C ASP A 22 0.87 -18.25 -11.51
N TRP A 23 1.32 -19.49 -11.46
CA TRP A 23 0.48 -20.62 -11.08
C TRP A 23 -0.23 -20.38 -9.72
N GLY A 24 -1.57 -20.37 -9.72
CA GLY A 24 -2.39 -19.94 -8.58
C GLY A 24 -2.21 -20.81 -7.32
N LEU A 25 -1.88 -22.10 -7.48
CA LEU A 25 -1.73 -23.08 -6.39
C LEU A 25 -0.29 -23.20 -5.85
N ARG A 26 0.62 -22.34 -6.26
CA ARG A 26 1.98 -22.30 -5.70
C ARG A 26 1.99 -21.81 -4.25
N ASP A 27 2.97 -22.23 -3.51
CA ASP A 27 3.31 -21.59 -2.25
C ASP A 27 3.91 -20.19 -2.52
N ARG A 28 3.89 -19.32 -1.52
CA ARG A 28 4.44 -17.97 -1.57
C ARG A 28 5.63 -17.88 -0.63
N VAL A 29 6.72 -17.22 -1.07
CA VAL A 29 7.88 -16.95 -0.22
C VAL A 29 8.25 -15.47 -0.26
N ILE A 30 8.40 -14.87 0.92
CA ILE A 30 8.76 -13.46 1.07
C ILE A 30 9.98 -13.36 1.99
N PHE A 31 10.99 -12.62 1.54
CA PHE A 31 12.10 -12.20 2.38
C PHE A 31 11.78 -10.79 2.90
N SER A 32 11.28 -10.71 4.14
CA SER A 32 10.86 -9.44 4.76
C SER A 32 12.06 -8.52 5.02
N GLY A 33 13.19 -9.05 5.41
CA GLY A 33 14.48 -8.37 5.30
C GLY A 33 14.98 -8.46 3.87
N GLY A 34 14.79 -7.40 3.06
CA GLY A 34 15.01 -7.44 1.60
C GLY A 34 16.39 -7.93 1.16
N GLN A 35 17.43 -7.75 1.97
CA GLN A 35 18.77 -8.27 1.72
C GLN A 35 18.84 -9.81 1.70
N GLY A 36 17.88 -10.50 2.31
CA GLY A 36 17.75 -11.96 2.28
C GLY A 36 17.51 -12.53 0.88
N ILE A 37 17.15 -11.69 -0.11
CA ILE A 37 16.91 -12.09 -1.50
C ILE A 37 18.12 -12.81 -2.13
N VAL A 38 19.34 -12.53 -1.67
CA VAL A 38 20.55 -13.20 -2.15
C VAL A 38 20.47 -14.71 -1.93
N LEU A 39 19.89 -15.15 -0.83
CA LEU A 39 19.65 -16.58 -0.56
C LEU A 39 18.72 -17.17 -1.62
N GLN A 40 17.64 -16.49 -1.96
CA GLN A 40 16.72 -16.92 -3.03
C GLN A 40 17.42 -17.02 -4.39
N TYR A 41 18.25 -16.05 -4.76
CA TYR A 41 18.99 -16.09 -6.01
C TYR A 41 19.99 -17.26 -6.06
N MET A 42 20.66 -17.53 -4.95
CA MET A 42 21.59 -18.67 -4.85
C MET A 42 20.86 -20.02 -4.99
N LEU A 43 19.68 -20.16 -4.38
CA LEU A 43 18.86 -21.37 -4.50
C LEU A 43 18.37 -21.56 -5.95
N HIS A 44 17.95 -20.50 -6.62
CA HIS A 44 17.62 -20.52 -8.05
C HIS A 44 18.82 -20.86 -8.94
N TYR A 45 20.01 -20.40 -8.56
CA TYR A 45 21.23 -20.77 -9.26
C TYR A 45 21.54 -22.26 -9.12
N PHE A 46 21.41 -22.84 -7.92
CA PHE A 46 21.65 -24.26 -7.69
C PHE A 46 20.62 -25.16 -8.39
N GLU A 47 19.34 -24.73 -8.46
CA GLU A 47 18.32 -25.47 -9.20
C GLU A 47 18.43 -25.29 -10.74
N GLY A 48 19.23 -24.34 -11.21
CA GLY A 48 19.51 -24.09 -12.62
C GLY A 48 18.56 -23.10 -13.32
N SER A 49 17.72 -22.37 -12.59
CA SER A 49 16.83 -21.35 -13.16
C SER A 49 17.50 -19.96 -13.30
N ILE A 50 18.62 -19.73 -12.60
CA ILE A 50 19.53 -18.59 -12.81
C ILE A 50 20.86 -19.12 -13.32
N SER A 51 21.40 -18.54 -14.41
CA SER A 51 22.73 -18.91 -14.91
C SER A 51 23.85 -18.22 -14.12
N LYS A 52 25.08 -18.71 -14.26
CA LYS A 52 26.27 -18.08 -13.68
C LYS A 52 26.47 -16.65 -14.21
N GLU A 53 26.27 -16.46 -15.50
CA GLU A 53 26.40 -15.17 -16.20
C GLU A 53 25.37 -14.19 -15.66
N GLU A 54 24.14 -14.61 -15.45
CA GLU A 54 23.08 -13.80 -14.87
C GLU A 54 23.38 -13.46 -13.41
N LEU A 55 23.80 -14.43 -12.59
CA LEU A 55 24.16 -14.18 -11.19
C LEU A 55 25.29 -13.16 -11.05
N LEU A 56 26.24 -13.12 -11.98
CA LEU A 56 27.33 -12.13 -12.04
C LEU A 56 26.84 -10.71 -12.39
N THR A 57 25.58 -10.54 -12.77
CA THR A 57 24.96 -9.22 -12.96
C THR A 57 24.35 -8.64 -11.68
N PHE A 58 24.37 -9.37 -10.56
CA PHE A 58 23.83 -8.92 -9.28
C PHE A 58 24.22 -7.48 -8.95
N ARG A 59 23.24 -6.64 -8.61
CA ARG A 59 23.39 -5.19 -8.33
C ARG A 59 23.93 -4.35 -9.49
N LYS A 60 24.01 -4.85 -10.70
CA LYS A 60 24.41 -4.03 -11.86
C LYS A 60 23.18 -3.34 -12.47
N LYS A 61 23.42 -2.23 -13.17
CA LYS A 61 22.37 -1.51 -13.90
C LYS A 61 21.70 -2.46 -14.90
N ASN A 62 20.37 -2.44 -14.97
CA ASN A 62 19.53 -3.29 -15.83
C ASN A 62 19.57 -4.80 -15.50
N SER A 63 20.15 -5.20 -14.37
CA SER A 63 20.06 -6.58 -13.90
C SER A 63 18.65 -6.87 -13.36
N ARG A 64 18.18 -8.11 -13.56
CA ARG A 64 16.98 -8.63 -12.90
C ARG A 64 17.23 -9.07 -11.45
N LEU A 65 18.46 -8.92 -10.96
CA LEU A 65 18.90 -9.34 -9.63
C LEU A 65 19.32 -8.13 -8.79
N PRO A 66 18.37 -7.27 -8.35
CA PRO A 66 18.65 -6.14 -7.47
C PRO A 66 19.13 -6.62 -6.08
N GLY A 67 19.74 -5.72 -5.32
CA GLY A 67 20.29 -6.03 -4.00
C GLY A 67 19.28 -6.20 -2.88
N LEU A 68 18.03 -5.82 -3.12
CA LEU A 68 16.87 -6.01 -2.24
C LEU A 68 15.75 -6.63 -3.06
N SER A 69 14.78 -7.24 -2.40
CA SER A 69 13.62 -7.83 -3.09
C SER A 69 12.84 -6.72 -3.81
N GLU A 70 12.66 -6.87 -5.11
CA GLU A 70 11.79 -6.02 -5.92
C GLU A 70 10.76 -6.89 -6.66
N TYR A 71 9.49 -6.58 -6.48
CA TYR A 71 8.37 -7.35 -7.05
C TYR A 71 8.56 -7.56 -8.54
N ARG A 72 8.55 -8.83 -8.95
CA ARG A 72 8.72 -9.24 -10.37
C ARG A 72 10.06 -8.87 -11.01
N SER A 73 11.06 -8.39 -10.27
CA SER A 73 12.42 -8.26 -10.83
C SER A 73 12.95 -9.63 -11.31
N TYR A 74 12.66 -10.66 -10.53
CA TYR A 74 12.75 -12.07 -10.94
C TYR A 74 11.36 -12.70 -10.76
N PRO A 75 10.93 -13.64 -11.62
CA PRO A 75 9.53 -14.12 -11.65
C PRO A 75 8.96 -14.61 -10.32
N THR A 76 9.79 -15.19 -9.46
CA THR A 76 9.40 -15.73 -8.15
C THR A 76 9.55 -14.75 -6.99
N VAL A 77 9.93 -13.50 -7.24
CA VAL A 77 9.96 -12.45 -6.21
C VAL A 77 8.55 -11.90 -6.02
N GLU A 78 7.92 -12.31 -4.94
CA GLU A 78 6.49 -12.10 -4.66
C GLU A 78 6.15 -10.70 -4.17
N SER A 79 7.12 -9.94 -3.64
CA SER A 79 6.90 -8.60 -3.09
C SER A 79 8.18 -7.77 -3.07
N THR A 80 8.04 -6.45 -3.19
CA THR A 80 9.13 -5.51 -2.88
C THR A 80 9.23 -5.35 -1.37
N THR A 81 10.43 -5.57 -0.85
CA THR A 81 10.76 -5.38 0.57
C THR A 81 12.04 -4.56 0.71
N GLY A 82 12.49 -4.30 1.94
CA GLY A 82 13.65 -3.43 2.20
C GLY A 82 13.29 -2.33 3.20
N SER A 83 12.06 -1.83 3.15
CA SER A 83 11.42 -1.21 4.30
C SER A 83 11.01 -2.34 5.24
N LEU A 84 11.70 -2.45 6.39
CA LEU A 84 11.55 -3.57 7.32
C LEU A 84 10.09 -3.67 7.82
N GLY A 85 9.64 -4.87 8.13
CA GLY A 85 8.26 -5.15 8.56
C GLY A 85 7.21 -5.19 7.43
N GLN A 86 7.44 -4.56 6.28
CA GLN A 86 6.47 -4.57 5.18
C GLN A 86 6.23 -5.98 4.62
N GLY A 87 7.29 -6.79 4.53
CA GLY A 87 7.19 -8.15 4.00
C GLY A 87 6.33 -9.07 4.84
N ILE A 88 6.43 -8.99 6.18
CA ILE A 88 5.57 -9.80 7.06
C ILE A 88 4.10 -9.36 6.95
N ALA A 89 3.82 -8.05 6.87
CA ALA A 89 2.46 -7.56 6.69
C ALA A 89 1.87 -7.99 5.33
N ASN A 90 2.67 -7.96 4.25
CA ASN A 90 2.27 -8.52 2.96
C ASN A 90 2.01 -10.03 3.05
N SER A 91 2.83 -10.78 3.81
CA SER A 91 2.64 -12.23 4.01
C SER A 91 1.33 -12.54 4.73
N VAL A 92 0.98 -11.75 5.75
CA VAL A 92 -0.32 -11.85 6.42
C VAL A 92 -1.47 -11.59 5.42
N GLY A 93 -1.33 -10.56 4.59
CA GLY A 93 -2.30 -10.27 3.54
C GLY A 93 -2.44 -11.41 2.53
N MET A 94 -1.32 -11.99 2.09
CA MET A 94 -1.35 -13.15 1.18
C MET A 94 -2.05 -14.36 1.83
N ALA A 95 -1.80 -14.63 3.10
CA ALA A 95 -2.43 -15.72 3.82
C ALA A 95 -3.96 -15.52 3.94
N ILE A 96 -4.40 -14.29 4.25
CA ILE A 96 -5.82 -13.90 4.25
C ILE A 96 -6.43 -14.11 2.86
N GLY A 97 -5.76 -13.59 1.82
CA GLY A 97 -6.25 -13.70 0.45
C GLY A 97 -6.44 -15.13 -0.01
N LEU A 98 -5.46 -16.01 0.24
CA LEU A 98 -5.56 -17.43 -0.08
C LEU A 98 -6.74 -18.10 0.64
N LYS A 99 -6.94 -17.83 1.93
CA LYS A 99 -8.11 -18.33 2.68
C LYS A 99 -9.42 -17.81 2.10
N HIS A 100 -9.47 -16.52 1.73
CA HIS A 100 -10.67 -15.91 1.14
C HIS A 100 -11.10 -16.58 -0.17
N ILE A 101 -10.15 -16.95 -1.02
CA ILE A 101 -10.45 -17.69 -2.27
C ILE A 101 -10.53 -19.21 -2.09
N LYS A 102 -10.62 -19.70 -0.86
CA LYS A 102 -10.66 -21.13 -0.50
C LYS A 102 -9.45 -21.94 -0.95
N ASN A 103 -8.31 -21.30 -1.20
CA ASN A 103 -7.07 -22.01 -1.46
C ASN A 103 -6.46 -22.49 -0.12
N ASN A 104 -6.86 -23.66 0.32
CA ASN A 104 -6.42 -24.27 1.58
C ASN A 104 -5.13 -25.11 1.45
N ILE A 105 -4.55 -25.18 0.26
CA ILE A 105 -3.35 -25.99 -0.01
C ILE A 105 -2.10 -25.13 0.07
N SER A 106 -2.11 -23.95 -0.57
CA SER A 106 -0.95 -23.09 -0.66
C SER A 106 -0.59 -22.50 0.70
N LYS A 107 0.71 -22.47 1.00
CA LYS A 107 1.26 -21.86 2.21
C LYS A 107 1.96 -20.55 1.86
N VAL A 108 2.09 -19.69 2.85
CA VAL A 108 2.88 -18.46 2.79
C VAL A 108 4.01 -18.57 3.79
N TYR A 109 5.23 -18.44 3.29
CA TYR A 109 6.46 -18.47 4.07
C TYR A 109 7.07 -17.07 4.09
N CYS A 110 7.40 -16.57 5.28
CA CYS A 110 8.07 -15.29 5.45
C CYS A 110 9.39 -15.48 6.18
N VAL A 111 10.50 -15.12 5.55
CA VAL A 111 11.82 -15.13 6.18
C VAL A 111 12.16 -13.73 6.65
N LEU A 112 12.54 -13.58 7.90
CA LEU A 112 12.87 -12.30 8.50
C LEU A 112 14.06 -12.40 9.48
N GLY A 113 14.62 -11.26 9.82
CA GLY A 113 15.64 -11.10 10.86
C GLY A 113 15.16 -10.15 11.94
N GLU A 114 16.03 -9.85 12.90
CA GLU A 114 15.76 -9.06 14.10
C GLU A 114 15.08 -7.72 13.79
N GLY A 115 15.64 -6.92 12.90
CA GLY A 115 15.12 -5.60 12.59
C GLY A 115 13.68 -5.60 12.07
N CYS A 116 13.22 -6.70 11.43
CA CYS A 116 11.81 -6.81 11.07
C CYS A 116 10.90 -6.99 12.30
N LEU A 117 11.38 -7.64 13.36
CA LEU A 117 10.62 -7.86 14.58
C LEU A 117 10.55 -6.63 15.49
N GLU A 118 11.51 -5.71 15.34
CA GLU A 118 11.52 -4.43 16.05
C GLU A 118 10.51 -3.43 15.47
N GLU A 119 10.13 -3.57 14.21
CA GLU A 119 9.17 -2.69 13.54
C GLU A 119 7.74 -2.87 14.04
N GLY A 120 7.06 -1.75 14.37
CA GLY A 120 5.68 -1.77 14.87
C GLY A 120 4.68 -2.44 13.93
N ILE A 121 4.82 -2.26 12.61
CA ILE A 121 3.97 -2.89 11.59
C ILE A 121 4.00 -4.43 11.67
N SER A 122 5.12 -5.02 12.06
CA SER A 122 5.26 -6.46 12.26
C SER A 122 4.37 -6.93 13.41
N TYR A 123 4.37 -6.19 14.52
CA TYR A 123 3.51 -6.50 15.66
C TYR A 123 2.01 -6.35 15.30
N GLU A 124 1.63 -5.25 14.63
CA GLU A 124 0.27 -5.04 14.18
C GLU A 124 -0.24 -6.20 13.33
N SER A 125 0.56 -6.63 12.33
CA SER A 125 0.18 -7.67 11.37
C SER A 125 0.17 -9.07 12.01
N MET A 126 1.18 -9.42 12.81
CA MET A 126 1.27 -10.73 13.46
C MET A 126 0.17 -10.92 14.52
N SER A 127 -0.18 -9.87 15.27
CA SER A 127 -1.31 -9.89 16.20
C SER A 127 -2.63 -10.18 15.47
N LEU A 128 -2.86 -9.56 14.32
CA LEU A 128 -4.05 -9.84 13.49
C LEU A 128 -4.03 -11.26 12.92
N ALA A 129 -2.88 -11.76 12.47
CA ALA A 129 -2.75 -13.11 11.95
C ALA A 129 -3.09 -14.19 12.99
N GLY A 130 -2.65 -14.00 14.25
CA GLY A 130 -3.02 -14.87 15.35
C GLY A 130 -4.51 -14.80 15.70
N THR A 131 -5.10 -13.58 15.69
CA THR A 131 -6.55 -13.39 15.88
C THR A 131 -7.37 -14.14 14.82
N LEU A 132 -6.91 -14.09 13.57
CA LEU A 132 -7.54 -14.78 12.43
C LEU A 132 -7.14 -16.26 12.32
N GLN A 133 -6.22 -16.76 13.15
CA GLN A 133 -5.73 -18.14 13.12
C GLN A 133 -5.31 -18.60 11.71
N LEU A 134 -4.41 -17.84 11.08
CA LEU A 134 -3.94 -18.12 9.71
C LEU A 134 -2.96 -19.30 9.67
N ASP A 135 -3.47 -20.54 9.71
CA ASP A 135 -2.68 -21.79 9.72
C ASP A 135 -1.87 -22.04 8.44
N ASN A 136 -2.12 -21.23 7.40
CA ASN A 136 -1.38 -21.23 6.16
C ASN A 136 -0.18 -20.25 6.15
N LEU A 137 0.10 -19.58 7.27
CA LEU A 137 1.23 -18.64 7.42
C LEU A 137 2.33 -19.25 8.29
N VAL A 138 3.55 -19.23 7.79
CA VAL A 138 4.77 -19.66 8.50
C VAL A 138 5.80 -18.54 8.46
N VAL A 139 6.30 -18.13 9.61
CA VAL A 139 7.40 -17.16 9.74
C VAL A 139 8.65 -17.86 10.21
N LEU A 140 9.73 -17.70 9.47
CA LEU A 140 11.06 -18.21 9.80
C LEU A 140 11.95 -17.04 10.20
N TYR A 141 12.36 -17.01 11.44
CA TYR A 141 13.23 -15.98 11.99
C TYR A 141 14.68 -16.46 12.01
N ASP A 142 15.53 -15.83 11.20
CA ASP A 142 17.00 -16.02 11.21
C ASP A 142 17.59 -15.27 12.40
N SER A 143 17.64 -15.93 13.57
CA SER A 143 18.07 -15.36 14.86
C SER A 143 19.59 -15.40 14.96
N ASN A 144 20.26 -14.42 14.35
CA ASN A 144 21.74 -14.33 14.36
C ASN A 144 22.30 -13.36 15.40
N LYS A 145 21.44 -12.75 16.20
CA LYS A 145 21.75 -11.86 17.34
C LYS A 145 22.55 -10.61 16.95
N THR A 146 22.44 -10.15 15.67
CA THR A 146 23.18 -8.97 15.21
C THR A 146 22.30 -8.04 14.37
N SER A 147 22.56 -6.74 14.52
CA SER A 147 22.06 -5.66 13.65
C SER A 147 23.25 -4.90 13.04
N ILE A 148 22.95 -3.81 12.28
CA ILE A 148 24.01 -3.00 11.66
C ILE A 148 24.89 -2.32 12.72
N ASP A 149 24.30 -1.85 13.81
CA ASP A 149 25.01 -1.07 14.83
C ASP A 149 25.69 -1.95 15.88
N GLY A 150 25.25 -3.23 16.03
CA GLY A 150 25.86 -4.09 17.05
C GLY A 150 25.08 -5.37 17.32
N LYS A 151 25.16 -5.80 18.57
CA LYS A 151 24.39 -6.95 19.04
C LYS A 151 22.97 -6.55 19.35
N THR A 152 22.01 -7.38 18.96
CA THR A 152 20.58 -7.11 19.21
C THR A 152 20.19 -7.11 20.67
N GLU A 153 20.96 -7.74 21.57
CA GLU A 153 20.71 -7.68 23.01
C GLU A 153 20.74 -6.26 23.61
N GLU A 154 21.28 -5.28 22.89
CA GLU A 154 21.31 -3.88 23.29
C GLU A 154 19.99 -3.16 22.99
N THR A 155 19.21 -3.63 22.00
CA THR A 155 17.97 -2.98 21.56
C THR A 155 16.73 -3.89 21.65
N PHE A 156 16.91 -5.22 21.64
CA PHE A 156 15.84 -6.18 21.50
C PHE A 156 16.06 -7.41 22.37
N ARG A 157 15.29 -7.54 23.45
CA ARG A 157 15.37 -8.62 24.44
C ARG A 157 14.03 -9.33 24.67
N ASP A 158 13.14 -9.27 23.70
CA ASP A 158 11.84 -9.91 23.82
C ASP A 158 12.00 -11.43 23.95
N ASP A 159 11.23 -12.03 24.84
CA ASP A 159 11.04 -13.49 24.86
C ASP A 159 10.10 -13.89 23.72
N MET A 160 10.69 -14.42 22.65
CA MET A 160 9.95 -14.77 21.44
C MET A 160 8.85 -15.80 21.70
N LYS A 161 9.12 -16.79 22.54
CA LYS A 161 8.11 -17.80 22.89
C LYS A 161 6.89 -17.15 23.54
N SER A 162 7.10 -16.43 24.63
CA SER A 162 6.02 -15.76 25.34
C SER A 162 5.28 -14.76 24.46
N ARG A 163 6.03 -14.01 23.63
CA ARG A 163 5.45 -13.03 22.69
C ARG A 163 4.50 -13.68 21.70
N PHE A 164 4.91 -14.76 21.03
CA PHE A 164 4.11 -15.41 19.99
C PHE A 164 2.96 -16.25 20.56
N GLU A 165 3.18 -16.98 21.65
CA GLU A 165 2.11 -17.71 22.34
C GLU A 165 1.01 -16.76 22.83
N SER A 166 1.35 -15.56 23.33
CA SER A 166 0.37 -14.57 23.81
C SER A 166 -0.54 -14.01 22.72
N ILE A 167 -0.11 -14.02 21.46
CA ILE A 167 -0.88 -13.59 20.31
C ILE A 167 -1.44 -14.76 19.47
N HIS A 168 -1.54 -15.95 20.08
CA HIS A 168 -2.16 -17.16 19.51
C HIS A 168 -1.43 -17.77 18.31
N TRP A 169 -0.11 -17.72 18.29
CA TRP A 169 0.75 -18.43 17.35
C TRP A 169 1.27 -19.73 17.98
N ASP A 170 1.59 -20.72 17.15
CA ASP A 170 2.49 -21.80 17.53
C ASP A 170 3.93 -21.30 17.44
N TYR A 171 4.79 -21.70 18.39
CA TYR A 171 6.20 -21.31 18.45
C TYR A 171 7.08 -22.55 18.52
N GLU A 172 8.13 -22.57 17.70
CA GLU A 172 9.17 -23.58 17.71
C GLU A 172 10.56 -22.93 17.70
N HIS A 173 11.52 -23.55 18.32
CA HIS A 173 12.90 -23.09 18.35
C HIS A 173 13.86 -24.18 17.87
N VAL A 174 14.72 -23.84 16.92
CA VAL A 174 15.77 -24.68 16.36
C VAL A 174 17.10 -24.11 16.81
N GLU A 175 17.79 -24.81 17.73
CA GLU A 175 19.08 -24.39 18.31
C GLU A 175 20.21 -24.40 17.27
N ASN A 176 20.19 -25.32 16.31
CA ASN A 176 21.18 -25.42 15.27
C ASN A 176 20.58 -25.19 13.89
N GLY A 177 20.69 -23.97 13.38
CA GLY A 177 20.17 -23.58 12.06
C GLY A 177 20.76 -24.37 10.87
N ASP A 178 21.73 -25.25 11.08
CA ASP A 178 22.23 -26.18 10.07
C ASP A 178 21.50 -27.53 10.10
N ASP A 179 20.70 -27.81 11.12
CA ASP A 179 19.90 -29.03 11.16
C ASP A 179 18.65 -28.89 10.25
N VAL A 180 18.94 -29.11 8.96
CA VAL A 180 17.92 -29.07 7.91
C VAL A 180 16.77 -30.05 8.19
N ASN A 181 17.06 -31.21 8.81
CA ASN A 181 16.04 -32.23 9.08
C ASN A 181 15.10 -31.80 10.20
N GLU A 182 15.62 -31.17 11.26
CA GLU A 182 14.81 -30.61 12.35
C GLU A 182 13.85 -29.53 11.80
N ILE A 183 14.38 -28.56 11.02
CA ILE A 183 13.58 -27.53 10.38
C ILE A 183 12.49 -28.15 9.48
N LEU A 184 12.84 -29.14 8.65
CA LEU A 184 11.89 -29.84 7.77
C LEU A 184 10.78 -30.56 8.54
N ASN A 185 11.10 -31.23 9.65
CA ASN A 185 10.12 -31.91 10.49
C ASN A 185 9.10 -30.93 11.06
N ILE A 186 9.56 -29.77 11.54
CA ILE A 186 8.69 -28.69 12.03
C ILE A 186 7.81 -28.15 10.89
N LEU A 187 8.40 -27.85 9.74
CA LEU A 187 7.69 -27.29 8.58
C LEU A 187 6.61 -28.23 8.03
N ARG A 188 6.79 -29.55 8.14
CA ARG A 188 5.82 -30.58 7.70
C ARG A 188 4.74 -30.90 8.72
N SER A 189 4.81 -30.38 9.93
CA SER A 189 3.81 -30.65 10.97
C SER A 189 2.45 -30.02 10.61
N ASN A 190 1.37 -30.73 10.99
CA ASN A 190 0.01 -30.19 10.87
C ASN A 190 -0.24 -29.15 11.96
N ARG A 191 -0.96 -28.09 11.60
CA ARG A 191 -1.24 -26.98 12.51
C ARG A 191 -2.60 -26.34 12.23
N THR A 192 -3.11 -25.64 13.23
CA THR A 192 -4.38 -24.89 13.17
C THR A 192 -4.19 -23.40 13.47
N LYS A 193 -2.94 -22.98 13.67
CA LYS A 193 -2.54 -21.61 13.96
C LYS A 193 -1.38 -21.20 13.08
N PRO A 194 -1.11 -19.90 12.91
CA PRO A 194 0.13 -19.48 12.29
C PRO A 194 1.35 -19.95 13.10
N LEU A 195 2.43 -20.25 12.42
CA LEU A 195 3.66 -20.78 13.03
C LEU A 195 4.80 -19.78 12.96
N PHE A 196 5.47 -19.59 14.09
CA PHE A 196 6.73 -18.87 14.18
C PHE A 196 7.86 -19.83 14.56
N ILE A 197 8.91 -19.88 13.72
CA ILE A 197 10.10 -20.71 13.98
C ILE A 197 11.28 -19.78 14.20
N GLU A 198 11.84 -19.77 15.41
CA GLU A 198 13.12 -19.15 15.69
C GLU A 198 14.25 -20.11 15.35
N VAL A 199 15.11 -19.74 14.40
CA VAL A 199 16.23 -20.55 13.94
C VAL A 199 17.52 -19.86 14.37
N SER A 200 18.20 -20.41 15.36
CA SER A 200 19.49 -19.90 15.83
C SER A 200 20.56 -20.04 14.77
N SER A 201 21.23 -18.95 14.45
CA SER A 201 22.28 -18.91 13.45
C SER A 201 23.43 -17.97 13.85
N LYS A 202 24.48 -17.93 13.04
CA LYS A 202 25.60 -17.01 13.27
C LYS A 202 25.93 -16.28 11.99
N ILE A 203 25.96 -14.95 12.06
CA ILE A 203 26.38 -14.14 10.91
C ILE A 203 27.81 -14.50 10.49
N ALA A 204 28.12 -14.39 9.22
CA ALA A 204 29.44 -14.71 8.62
C ALA A 204 29.99 -16.10 8.98
N LYS A 205 29.10 -17.08 9.17
CA LYS A 205 29.42 -18.44 9.57
C LYS A 205 30.54 -19.06 8.73
N GLY A 206 31.48 -19.76 9.39
CA GLY A 206 32.65 -20.40 8.77
C GLY A 206 33.77 -19.44 8.39
N SER A 207 33.65 -18.15 8.65
CA SER A 207 34.73 -17.17 8.42
C SER A 207 35.44 -16.80 9.72
N LEU A 208 36.58 -16.10 9.60
CA LEU A 208 37.29 -15.54 10.76
C LEU A 208 36.49 -14.44 11.51
N LEU A 209 35.40 -13.97 10.91
CA LEU A 209 34.51 -12.96 11.48
C LEU A 209 33.16 -13.54 11.89
N GLU A 210 33.07 -14.85 12.10
CA GLU A 210 31.84 -15.50 12.55
C GLU A 210 31.28 -14.85 13.82
N GLY A 211 29.99 -14.50 13.81
CA GLY A 211 29.31 -13.85 14.93
C GLY A 211 29.65 -12.38 15.14
N ASN A 212 30.48 -11.78 14.29
CA ASN A 212 30.87 -10.38 14.45
C ASN A 212 29.91 -9.44 13.69
N PRO A 213 29.22 -8.50 14.41
CA PRO A 213 28.28 -7.55 13.80
C PRO A 213 28.86 -6.70 12.67
N VAL A 214 30.18 -6.48 12.63
CA VAL A 214 30.86 -5.71 11.57
C VAL A 214 30.57 -6.27 10.15
N THR A 215 30.17 -7.52 10.06
CA THR A 215 29.85 -8.20 8.79
C THR A 215 28.39 -7.99 8.36
N HIS A 216 27.57 -7.35 9.21
CA HIS A 216 26.18 -7.10 8.86
C HIS A 216 26.10 -6.06 7.72
N GLY A 217 25.51 -6.46 6.60
CA GLY A 217 25.35 -5.61 5.41
C GLY A 217 26.66 -5.27 4.65
N LYS A 218 27.79 -5.87 5.02
CA LYS A 218 29.09 -5.65 4.37
C LYS A 218 29.64 -6.96 3.79
N PRO A 219 30.35 -6.92 2.66
CA PRO A 219 31.08 -8.08 2.16
C PRO A 219 32.22 -8.43 3.13
N LEU A 220 32.51 -9.73 3.27
CA LEU A 220 33.61 -10.20 4.14
C LEU A 220 34.99 -9.65 3.71
N GLY A 221 35.13 -9.27 2.45
CA GLY A 221 36.41 -8.87 1.85
C GLY A 221 37.24 -10.08 1.41
N ARG A 222 38.19 -9.81 0.49
CA ARG A 222 39.02 -10.86 -0.12
C ARG A 222 39.88 -11.57 0.92
N ASP A 223 40.54 -10.80 1.80
CA ASP A 223 41.49 -11.33 2.80
C ASP A 223 40.84 -12.30 3.79
N VAL A 224 39.56 -12.08 4.14
CA VAL A 224 38.78 -12.99 4.98
C VAL A 224 38.28 -14.18 4.19
N THR A 225 37.77 -13.95 2.97
CA THR A 225 37.22 -15.01 2.13
C THR A 225 38.25 -16.03 1.72
N GLU A 226 39.47 -15.59 1.35
CA GLU A 226 40.58 -16.49 0.93
C GLU A 226 41.10 -17.38 2.07
N LYS A 227 40.83 -17.01 3.33
CA LYS A 227 41.20 -17.79 4.51
C LYS A 227 40.09 -18.72 5.00
N MET A 228 38.93 -18.73 4.33
CA MET A 228 37.85 -19.63 4.72
C MET A 228 38.19 -21.08 4.42
N PRO A 229 37.82 -22.02 5.31
CA PRO A 229 38.02 -23.44 5.04
C PRO A 229 37.38 -23.86 3.70
N GLY A 230 38.14 -24.58 2.88
CA GLY A 230 37.66 -25.06 1.57
C GLY A 230 37.56 -23.99 0.47
N TYR A 231 38.04 -22.77 0.71
CA TYR A 231 38.08 -21.76 -0.35
C TYR A 231 39.05 -22.17 -1.46
N ASP A 232 38.55 -22.27 -2.69
CA ASP A 232 39.31 -22.41 -3.91
C ASP A 232 38.78 -21.43 -4.96
N LYS A 233 39.60 -20.48 -5.37
CA LYS A 233 39.27 -19.47 -6.39
C LYS A 233 38.80 -20.11 -7.71
N ASN A 234 39.32 -21.30 -8.06
CA ASN A 234 38.98 -22.00 -9.31
C ASN A 234 37.58 -22.64 -9.22
N GLN A 235 37.03 -22.79 -8.01
CA GLN A 235 35.71 -23.36 -7.76
C GLN A 235 34.63 -22.28 -7.56
N PHE A 236 34.95 -21.02 -7.81
CA PHE A 236 34.01 -19.93 -7.68
C PHE A 236 32.74 -20.13 -8.51
N LEU A 237 31.60 -20.20 -7.85
CA LEU A 237 30.28 -20.51 -8.44
C LEU A 237 30.28 -21.88 -9.18
N GLN A 238 31.08 -22.83 -8.76
CA GLN A 238 30.99 -24.22 -9.24
C GLN A 238 29.86 -24.93 -8.48
N ILE A 239 28.97 -25.59 -9.23
CA ILE A 239 27.95 -26.47 -8.65
C ILE A 239 28.53 -27.91 -8.65
N PHE A 240 28.67 -28.49 -7.46
CA PHE A 240 29.18 -29.84 -7.31
C PHE A 240 28.19 -30.88 -7.85
N PRO A 241 28.67 -32.05 -8.32
CA PRO A 241 27.82 -33.10 -8.90
C PRO A 241 26.69 -33.54 -7.96
N GLU A 242 26.96 -33.64 -6.66
CA GLU A 242 25.99 -34.04 -5.63
C GLU A 242 24.87 -33.01 -5.52
N THR A 243 25.23 -31.73 -5.51
CA THR A 243 24.26 -30.62 -5.50
C THR A 243 23.37 -30.64 -6.74
N ARG A 244 23.96 -30.86 -7.93
CA ARG A 244 23.19 -31.01 -9.18
C ARG A 244 22.25 -32.20 -9.13
N LYS A 245 22.70 -33.34 -8.58
CA LYS A 245 21.89 -34.55 -8.44
C LYS A 245 20.70 -34.30 -7.49
N TYR A 246 20.95 -33.62 -6.37
CA TYR A 246 19.92 -33.25 -5.40
C TYR A 246 18.84 -32.37 -6.06
N PHE A 247 19.20 -31.25 -6.66
CA PHE A 247 18.23 -30.33 -7.27
C PHE A 247 17.52 -30.93 -8.48
N LYS A 248 18.17 -31.80 -9.26
CA LYS A 248 17.51 -32.56 -10.33
C LYS A 248 16.40 -33.46 -9.80
N HIS A 249 16.65 -34.17 -8.71
CA HIS A 249 15.65 -35.03 -8.06
C HIS A 249 14.53 -34.18 -7.43
N HIS A 250 14.89 -33.08 -6.76
CA HIS A 250 13.95 -32.14 -6.20
C HIS A 250 13.02 -31.55 -7.27
N ASN A 251 13.54 -31.07 -8.38
CA ASN A 251 12.75 -30.54 -9.50
C ASN A 251 11.79 -31.58 -10.10
N GLN A 252 12.14 -32.87 -10.08
CA GLN A 252 11.25 -33.94 -10.51
C GLN A 252 10.08 -34.10 -9.52
N LYS A 253 10.35 -34.15 -8.22
CA LYS A 253 9.30 -34.17 -7.19
C LYS A 253 8.36 -32.97 -7.26
N LEU A 254 8.92 -31.76 -7.48
CA LEU A 254 8.11 -30.55 -7.67
C LEU A 254 7.11 -30.70 -8.82
N LYS A 255 7.53 -31.24 -9.96
CA LYS A 255 6.62 -31.47 -11.09
C LYS A 255 5.48 -32.44 -10.75
N GLU A 256 5.80 -33.50 -10.00
CA GLU A 256 4.79 -34.45 -9.54
C GLU A 256 3.78 -33.79 -8.59
N GLU A 257 4.26 -32.95 -7.67
CA GLU A 257 3.42 -32.20 -6.74
C GLU A 257 2.55 -31.15 -7.45
N VAL A 258 3.09 -30.43 -8.43
CA VAL A 258 2.32 -29.50 -9.27
C VAL A 258 1.17 -30.23 -9.99
N LEU A 259 1.48 -31.40 -10.57
CA LEU A 259 0.45 -32.24 -11.23
C LEU A 259 -0.59 -32.74 -10.23
N PHE A 260 -0.18 -33.13 -9.01
CA PHE A 260 -1.08 -33.56 -7.96
C PHE A 260 -2.01 -32.44 -7.51
N ARG A 261 -1.46 -31.24 -7.20
CA ARG A 261 -2.28 -30.06 -6.83
C ARG A 261 -3.27 -29.68 -7.93
N ASN A 262 -2.85 -29.69 -9.18
CA ASN A 262 -3.73 -29.41 -10.31
C ASN A 262 -4.89 -30.41 -10.44
N LYS A 263 -4.66 -31.69 -10.15
CA LYS A 263 -5.73 -32.70 -10.15
C LYS A 263 -6.74 -32.50 -9.02
N LEU A 264 -6.27 -32.12 -7.83
CA LEU A 264 -7.15 -31.85 -6.68
C LEU A 264 -8.05 -30.65 -6.93
N PHE A 265 -7.58 -29.65 -7.67
CA PHE A 265 -8.24 -28.37 -7.86
C PHE A 265 -8.88 -28.17 -9.25
N SER A 266 -8.77 -29.14 -10.16
CA SER A 266 -9.46 -29.07 -11.47
C SER A 266 -10.99 -28.95 -11.35
N VAL A 267 -11.54 -29.01 -10.13
CA VAL A 267 -12.98 -28.98 -9.85
C VAL A 267 -13.45 -27.65 -9.22
N GLU A 268 -12.61 -26.83 -8.55
CA GLU A 268 -13.13 -25.74 -7.72
C GLU A 268 -12.48 -24.36 -7.82
N VAL A 269 -11.25 -24.23 -8.29
CA VAL A 269 -10.61 -22.93 -8.41
C VAL A 269 -10.53 -22.51 -9.88
N GLU A 270 -11.63 -22.11 -10.43
CA GLU A 270 -11.58 -21.27 -11.62
C GLU A 270 -10.88 -19.95 -11.22
N ASN A 271 -9.74 -19.65 -11.87
CA ASN A 271 -9.07 -18.34 -11.84
C ASN A 271 -9.98 -17.21 -12.38
N LYS A 272 -11.27 -17.24 -12.06
CA LYS A 272 -12.32 -16.37 -12.63
C LYS A 272 -12.24 -14.92 -12.17
N GLN A 273 -11.34 -14.55 -11.24
CA GLN A 273 -11.43 -13.22 -10.63
C GLN A 273 -10.33 -12.24 -11.02
N MET A 274 -9.19 -12.69 -11.58
CA MET A 274 -8.11 -11.75 -11.95
C MET A 274 -8.41 -10.91 -13.20
N ASP A 275 -9.27 -11.38 -14.12
CA ASP A 275 -9.54 -10.76 -15.42
C ASP A 275 -11.02 -10.47 -15.70
N ALA A 276 -11.90 -10.57 -14.69
CA ALA A 276 -13.31 -10.22 -14.89
C ALA A 276 -13.42 -8.71 -15.18
N PRO A 277 -14.04 -8.31 -16.29
CA PRO A 277 -14.21 -6.90 -16.59
C PRO A 277 -15.04 -6.23 -15.49
N LEU A 278 -14.68 -4.99 -15.13
CA LEU A 278 -15.45 -4.19 -14.18
C LEU A 278 -16.88 -4.01 -14.74
N VAL A 279 -17.86 -4.47 -13.99
CA VAL A 279 -19.25 -4.21 -14.28
C VAL A 279 -19.64 -2.88 -13.65
N VAL A 280 -20.21 -1.99 -14.45
CA VAL A 280 -20.58 -0.63 -14.02
C VAL A 280 -22.05 -0.62 -13.66
N PRO A 281 -22.43 -0.24 -12.42
CA PRO A 281 -23.83 -0.10 -12.04
C PRO A 281 -24.48 1.07 -12.78
N GLU A 282 -25.78 1.01 -12.97
CA GLU A 282 -26.54 2.17 -13.42
C GLU A 282 -26.45 3.28 -12.36
N LYS A 283 -26.28 4.53 -12.82
CA LYS A 283 -26.19 5.67 -11.92
C LYS A 283 -27.50 5.87 -11.16
N GLY A 284 -27.45 5.68 -9.84
CA GLY A 284 -28.61 5.84 -8.96
C GLY A 284 -29.15 7.28 -8.89
N GLU A 285 -30.38 7.45 -8.40
CA GLU A 285 -31.04 8.74 -8.28
C GLU A 285 -30.40 9.70 -7.26
N ASN A 286 -30.65 10.99 -7.41
CA ASN A 286 -30.14 12.15 -6.66
C ASN A 286 -29.95 11.94 -5.15
N ASN A 287 -28.71 12.12 -4.70
CA ASN A 287 -28.27 12.06 -3.30
C ASN A 287 -28.40 13.41 -2.57
N LYS A 288 -29.50 14.14 -2.77
CA LYS A 288 -29.72 15.43 -2.10
C LYS A 288 -29.64 15.27 -0.57
N ASN A 289 -28.95 16.20 0.08
CA ASN A 289 -28.74 16.27 1.52
C ASN A 289 -27.83 15.20 2.15
N LEU A 290 -27.13 14.37 1.37
CA LEU A 290 -26.12 13.46 1.88
C LEU A 290 -24.73 14.09 1.83
N THR A 291 -23.92 13.83 2.84
CA THR A 291 -22.50 14.18 2.82
C THR A 291 -21.75 13.39 1.73
N LEU A 292 -20.59 13.89 1.29
CA LEU A 292 -19.76 13.15 0.32
C LEU A 292 -19.37 11.75 0.83
N ILE A 293 -19.18 11.59 2.14
CA ILE A 293 -18.90 10.29 2.77
C ILE A 293 -20.09 9.33 2.60
N GLU A 294 -21.32 9.79 2.83
CA GLU A 294 -22.52 8.96 2.69
C GLU A 294 -22.81 8.60 1.23
N GLN A 295 -22.62 9.56 0.34
CA GLN A 295 -22.74 9.35 -1.11
C GLN A 295 -21.70 8.33 -1.61
N SER A 296 -20.45 8.46 -1.15
CA SER A 296 -19.38 7.52 -1.48
C SER A 296 -19.69 6.10 -1.00
N SER A 297 -20.22 5.97 0.23
CA SER A 297 -20.64 4.67 0.76
C SER A 297 -21.72 4.00 -0.10
N ARG A 298 -22.71 4.78 -0.54
CA ARG A 298 -23.78 4.27 -1.40
C ARG A 298 -23.23 3.80 -2.74
N ILE A 299 -22.44 4.64 -3.41
CA ILE A 299 -21.82 4.29 -4.71
C ILE A 299 -20.91 3.06 -4.57
N MET A 300 -20.08 3.01 -3.53
CA MET A 300 -19.23 1.85 -3.25
C MET A 300 -20.05 0.57 -3.12
N ASN A 301 -21.18 0.61 -2.41
CA ASN A 301 -22.05 -0.55 -2.23
C ASN A 301 -22.77 -0.96 -3.53
N GLU A 302 -23.14 -0.02 -4.39
CA GLU A 302 -23.65 -0.31 -5.73
C GLU A 302 -22.62 -1.08 -6.57
N PHE A 303 -21.36 -0.64 -6.56
CA PHE A 303 -20.25 -1.38 -7.21
C PHE A 303 -20.00 -2.73 -6.53
N ALA A 304 -20.06 -2.82 -5.21
CA ALA A 304 -19.83 -4.05 -4.45
C ALA A 304 -20.91 -5.11 -4.69
N GLY A 305 -22.11 -4.72 -5.05
CA GLY A 305 -23.20 -5.63 -5.39
C GLY A 305 -22.92 -6.47 -6.65
N ILE A 306 -22.08 -6.00 -7.55
CA ILE A 306 -21.81 -6.62 -8.85
C ILE A 306 -20.32 -6.91 -9.12
N ASN A 307 -19.42 -6.41 -8.27
CA ASN A 307 -17.97 -6.63 -8.41
C ASN A 307 -17.40 -7.21 -7.12
N ASN A 308 -16.34 -8.00 -7.26
CA ASN A 308 -15.67 -8.59 -6.10
C ASN A 308 -14.46 -7.77 -5.69
N PHE A 309 -14.56 -7.11 -4.55
CA PHE A 309 -13.46 -6.47 -3.84
C PHE A 309 -13.70 -6.54 -2.32
N LEU A 310 -12.66 -6.40 -1.53
CA LEU A 310 -12.72 -6.40 -0.08
C LEU A 310 -12.64 -4.99 0.45
N VAL A 311 -13.22 -4.75 1.61
CA VAL A 311 -13.12 -3.46 2.29
C VAL A 311 -12.69 -3.63 3.74
N GLY A 312 -12.09 -2.57 4.32
CA GLY A 312 -11.78 -2.56 5.74
C GLY A 312 -11.43 -1.16 6.24
N SER A 313 -11.35 -1.01 7.55
CA SER A 313 -10.95 0.24 8.16
C SER A 313 -10.18 0.03 9.46
N ALA A 314 -9.43 1.05 9.87
CA ALA A 314 -8.73 1.07 11.15
C ALA A 314 -9.70 1.42 12.30
N ASP A 315 -10.69 0.56 12.55
CA ASP A 315 -11.75 0.70 13.57
C ASP A 315 -12.68 1.94 13.37
N LEU A 316 -12.74 2.47 12.16
CA LEU A 316 -13.48 3.69 11.82
C LEU A 316 -14.61 3.47 10.81
N SER A 317 -15.03 2.22 10.54
CA SER A 317 -16.04 1.91 9.50
C SER A 317 -17.37 2.64 9.69
N ARG A 318 -17.78 2.92 10.94
CA ARG A 318 -19.00 3.70 11.24
C ARG A 318 -18.88 5.16 10.84
N SER A 319 -17.68 5.74 10.91
CA SER A 319 -17.38 7.13 10.59
C SER A 319 -17.03 7.32 9.12
N THR A 320 -16.15 6.48 8.58
CA THR A 320 -15.74 6.53 7.17
C THR A 320 -16.78 5.96 6.21
N LYS A 321 -17.76 5.21 6.74
CA LYS A 321 -18.81 4.51 5.98
C LYS A 321 -18.28 3.49 4.97
N VAL A 322 -17.00 3.07 5.11
CA VAL A 322 -16.40 2.01 4.26
C VAL A 322 -16.74 0.65 4.86
N LYS A 323 -17.87 0.12 4.42
CA LYS A 323 -18.40 -1.21 4.79
C LYS A 323 -19.34 -1.70 3.69
N ILE A 324 -19.21 -2.95 3.27
CA ILE A 324 -20.17 -3.63 2.40
C ILE A 324 -21.32 -4.11 3.26
N HIS A 325 -22.53 -3.61 3.00
CA HIS A 325 -23.70 -3.84 3.85
C HIS A 325 -24.18 -5.30 3.80
N ASP A 326 -24.19 -5.88 2.60
CA ASP A 326 -24.70 -7.24 2.36
C ASP A 326 -23.58 -8.30 2.46
N SER A 327 -22.57 -8.04 3.29
CA SER A 327 -21.50 -8.98 3.55
C SER A 327 -21.11 -9.03 5.03
N GLU A 328 -20.78 -10.21 5.51
CA GLU A 328 -20.26 -10.44 6.85
C GLU A 328 -18.81 -9.94 7.00
N ASN A 329 -18.38 -9.89 8.25
CA ASN A 329 -16.97 -9.65 8.57
C ASN A 329 -16.14 -10.90 8.26
N LEU A 330 -14.93 -10.69 7.75
CA LEU A 330 -13.92 -11.73 7.65
C LEU A 330 -13.44 -12.09 9.06
N SER A 331 -13.50 -13.36 9.39
CA SER A 331 -13.08 -13.91 10.69
C SER A 331 -12.47 -15.31 10.53
N LYS A 332 -11.95 -15.88 11.61
CA LYS A 332 -11.44 -17.26 11.62
C LYS A 332 -12.53 -18.32 11.36
N GLU A 333 -13.78 -18.00 11.64
CA GLU A 333 -14.95 -18.84 11.34
C GLU A 333 -15.48 -18.61 9.92
N ASN A 334 -15.20 -17.43 9.33
CA ASN A 334 -15.70 -17.06 8.01
C ASN A 334 -14.69 -16.21 7.22
N TYR A 335 -13.78 -16.86 6.52
CA TYR A 335 -12.84 -16.17 5.63
C TYR A 335 -13.47 -15.60 4.36
N LEU A 336 -14.75 -15.95 4.06
CA LEU A 336 -15.45 -15.44 2.87
C LEU A 336 -16.10 -14.06 3.09
N GLY A 337 -16.13 -13.57 4.32
CA GLY A 337 -16.57 -12.21 4.62
C GLY A 337 -15.74 -11.19 3.85
N ARG A 338 -16.41 -10.14 3.35
CA ARG A 338 -15.77 -9.09 2.53
C ARG A 338 -15.40 -7.84 3.33
N ASN A 339 -15.77 -7.79 4.62
CA ASN A 339 -15.42 -6.71 5.53
C ASN A 339 -14.27 -7.16 6.43
N ILE A 340 -13.08 -6.60 6.28
CA ILE A 340 -11.92 -6.92 7.11
C ILE A 340 -11.90 -5.98 8.32
N VAL A 341 -11.92 -6.55 9.52
CA VAL A 341 -11.83 -5.80 10.78
C VAL A 341 -10.36 -5.69 11.17
N PHE A 342 -9.70 -4.62 10.76
CA PHE A 342 -8.26 -4.43 11.03
C PHE A 342 -7.99 -4.03 12.49
N GLY A 343 -8.95 -3.40 13.20
CA GLY A 343 -8.66 -2.68 14.44
C GLY A 343 -7.78 -1.45 14.16
N ILE A 344 -7.24 -0.82 15.18
CA ILE A 344 -6.39 0.38 15.05
C ILE A 344 -4.99 -0.04 14.60
N ARG A 345 -4.83 -0.24 13.28
CA ARG A 345 -3.60 -0.76 12.64
C ARG A 345 -3.42 -0.18 11.24
N GLU A 346 -3.37 1.14 11.13
CA GLU A 346 -3.29 1.84 9.83
C GLU A 346 -2.10 1.39 8.99
N HIS A 347 -0.92 1.26 9.59
CA HIS A 347 0.30 0.89 8.88
C HIS A 347 0.21 -0.53 8.31
N ALA A 348 -0.17 -1.51 9.13
CA ALA A 348 -0.33 -2.89 8.67
C ALA A 348 -1.50 -3.04 7.69
N MET A 349 -2.63 -2.35 7.91
CA MET A 349 -3.81 -2.39 7.07
C MET A 349 -3.49 -2.16 5.59
N SER A 350 -2.70 -1.13 5.29
CA SER A 350 -2.29 -0.81 3.92
C SER A 350 -1.41 -1.90 3.29
N SER A 351 -0.46 -2.45 4.05
CA SER A 351 0.42 -3.53 3.59
C SER A 351 -0.31 -4.86 3.45
N ILE A 352 -1.20 -5.19 4.38
CA ILE A 352 -2.05 -6.39 4.30
C ILE A 352 -2.94 -6.32 3.05
N ALA A 353 -3.54 -5.17 2.75
CA ALA A 353 -4.29 -4.96 1.52
C ALA A 353 -3.44 -5.26 0.27
N THR A 354 -2.19 -4.81 0.26
CA THR A 354 -1.23 -5.13 -0.81
C THR A 354 -0.99 -6.64 -0.92
N GLY A 355 -0.78 -7.34 0.19
CA GLY A 355 -0.58 -8.78 0.21
C GLY A 355 -1.77 -9.58 -0.31
N ILE A 356 -2.99 -9.18 0.02
CA ILE A 356 -4.22 -9.78 -0.51
C ILE A 356 -4.23 -9.67 -2.04
N TYR A 357 -3.99 -8.47 -2.58
CA TYR A 357 -3.95 -8.28 -4.03
C TYR A 357 -2.84 -9.13 -4.69
N LEU A 358 -1.64 -9.15 -4.14
CA LEU A 358 -0.50 -9.92 -4.67
C LEU A 358 -0.79 -11.43 -4.78
N SER A 359 -1.60 -11.98 -3.88
CA SER A 359 -1.93 -13.41 -3.87
C SER A 359 -3.17 -13.78 -4.68
N THR A 360 -4.10 -12.84 -4.89
CA THR A 360 -5.45 -13.14 -5.43
C THR A 360 -5.87 -12.26 -6.60
N GLY A 361 -5.22 -11.11 -6.81
CA GLY A 361 -5.71 -10.08 -7.74
C GLY A 361 -6.95 -9.31 -7.25
N ILE A 362 -7.52 -9.66 -6.09
CA ILE A 362 -8.69 -8.99 -5.52
C ILE A 362 -8.27 -7.63 -4.95
N LYS A 363 -8.93 -6.56 -5.39
CA LYS A 363 -8.70 -5.21 -4.86
C LYS A 363 -9.19 -5.08 -3.44
N VAL A 364 -8.49 -4.27 -2.66
CA VAL A 364 -8.88 -3.95 -1.29
C VAL A 364 -9.04 -2.46 -1.12
N VAL A 365 -10.17 -2.06 -0.55
CA VAL A 365 -10.48 -0.70 -0.15
C VAL A 365 -10.21 -0.56 1.34
N VAL A 366 -9.31 0.32 1.73
CA VAL A 366 -9.00 0.56 3.15
C VAL A 366 -9.21 2.02 3.52
N SER A 367 -9.65 2.27 4.76
CA SER A 367 -10.05 3.61 5.17
C SER A 367 -9.64 3.99 6.59
N THR A 368 -9.33 5.28 6.73
CA THR A 368 -9.16 5.98 8.02
C THR A 368 -9.43 7.48 7.80
N TYR A 369 -9.19 8.33 8.80
CA TYR A 369 -9.22 9.78 8.61
C TYR A 369 -8.01 10.27 7.82
N LEU A 370 -8.15 11.39 7.11
CA LEU A 370 -7.06 11.92 6.27
C LEU A 370 -5.80 12.25 7.09
N SER A 371 -5.96 12.80 8.29
CA SER A 371 -4.83 13.06 9.21
C SER A 371 -4.02 11.79 9.54
N PHE A 372 -4.66 10.62 9.60
CA PHE A 372 -3.98 9.35 9.89
C PHE A 372 -3.41 8.65 8.66
N SER A 373 -3.54 9.24 7.48
CA SER A 373 -2.82 8.78 6.29
C SER A 373 -1.30 8.79 6.50
N ASP A 374 -0.79 9.61 7.42
CA ASP A 374 0.62 9.66 7.78
C ASP A 374 1.15 8.32 8.32
N LEU A 375 0.33 7.61 9.09
CA LEU A 375 0.67 6.27 9.59
C LEU A 375 0.74 5.22 8.47
N MET A 376 0.06 5.45 7.34
CA MET A 376 0.01 4.55 6.19
C MET A 376 1.04 4.88 5.10
N LYS A 377 1.69 6.03 5.19
CA LYS A 377 2.47 6.65 4.10
C LYS A 377 3.52 5.72 3.50
N ASN A 378 4.27 5.00 4.35
CA ASN A 378 5.27 4.04 3.89
C ASN A 378 4.63 2.89 3.09
N SER A 379 3.55 2.30 3.58
CA SER A 379 2.85 1.19 2.91
C SER A 379 2.19 1.63 1.60
N ILE A 380 1.63 2.85 1.54
CA ILE A 380 1.11 3.45 0.30
C ILE A 380 2.24 3.61 -0.72
N ARG A 381 3.40 4.12 -0.28
CA ARG A 381 4.59 4.24 -1.13
C ARG A 381 5.04 2.88 -1.68
N MET A 382 5.02 1.81 -0.87
CA MET A 382 5.37 0.47 -1.32
C MET A 382 4.36 -0.06 -2.37
N ALA A 383 3.07 0.17 -2.19
CA ALA A 383 2.05 -0.16 -3.19
C ALA A 383 2.28 0.60 -4.51
N SER A 384 2.64 1.89 -4.43
CA SER A 384 2.95 2.73 -5.61
C SER A 384 4.19 2.23 -6.37
N ILE A 385 5.26 1.84 -5.65
CA ILE A 385 6.48 1.25 -6.24
C ILE A 385 6.14 -0.06 -6.97
N MET A 386 5.35 -0.93 -6.36
CA MET A 386 4.95 -2.22 -6.92
C MET A 386 3.82 -2.11 -7.96
N LYS A 387 3.25 -0.92 -8.15
CA LYS A 387 2.11 -0.68 -9.03
C LYS A 387 0.88 -1.53 -8.66
N ILE A 388 0.55 -1.58 -7.38
CA ILE A 388 -0.60 -2.33 -6.85
C ILE A 388 -1.81 -1.40 -6.75
N PRO A 389 -2.93 -1.69 -7.42
CA PRO A 389 -4.09 -0.80 -7.52
C PRO A 389 -5.00 -0.86 -6.28
N ASN A 390 -4.44 -0.74 -5.08
CA ASN A 390 -5.21 -0.59 -3.85
C ASN A 390 -5.99 0.72 -3.83
N ILE A 391 -7.09 0.76 -3.11
CA ILE A 391 -7.93 1.95 -2.96
C ILE A 391 -7.90 2.40 -1.51
N TYR A 392 -7.52 3.65 -1.30
CA TYR A 392 -7.43 4.30 0.01
C TYR A 392 -8.51 5.37 0.11
N VAL A 393 -9.45 5.20 1.03
CA VAL A 393 -10.52 6.17 1.28
C VAL A 393 -10.19 6.93 2.55
N PHE A 394 -9.81 8.20 2.41
CA PHE A 394 -9.54 9.09 3.53
C PHE A 394 -10.65 10.10 3.68
N THR A 395 -11.21 10.18 4.88
CA THR A 395 -12.35 11.04 5.20
C THR A 395 -11.94 12.19 6.11
N HIS A 396 -12.84 13.19 6.27
CA HIS A 396 -12.62 14.34 7.15
C HIS A 396 -11.48 15.24 6.65
N ASP A 397 -11.59 15.69 5.39
CA ASP A 397 -10.58 16.40 4.62
C ASP A 397 -10.41 17.89 4.94
N GLY A 398 -11.03 18.39 5.98
CA GLY A 398 -10.96 19.80 6.35
C GLY A 398 -11.07 20.00 7.85
N ILE A 399 -11.70 21.11 8.24
CA ILE A 399 -11.87 21.51 9.65
C ILE A 399 -13.12 20.91 10.31
N SER A 400 -13.73 19.88 9.71
CA SER A 400 -14.95 19.25 10.22
C SER A 400 -14.78 18.57 11.59
N LEU A 401 -13.55 18.27 12.00
CA LEU A 401 -13.16 17.75 13.32
C LEU A 401 -12.39 18.79 14.16
N ALA A 402 -12.58 20.07 13.90
CA ALA A 402 -11.84 21.13 14.59
C ALA A 402 -12.02 21.11 16.12
N GLN A 403 -13.16 20.62 16.61
CA GLN A 403 -13.40 20.46 18.05
C GLN A 403 -12.51 19.38 18.69
N ASP A 404 -12.08 18.37 17.94
CA ASP A 404 -11.18 17.32 18.42
C ASP A 404 -9.71 17.78 18.47
N GLY A 405 -9.42 18.94 17.90
CA GLY A 405 -8.12 19.61 17.98
C GLY A 405 -7.14 19.26 16.86
N THR A 406 -5.97 19.82 16.98
CA THR A 406 -4.91 19.90 15.95
C THR A 406 -4.55 18.55 15.31
N THR A 407 -4.55 17.47 16.09
CA THR A 407 -4.12 16.15 15.60
C THR A 407 -5.11 15.51 14.62
N HIS A 408 -6.35 16.00 14.57
CA HIS A 408 -7.41 15.47 13.70
C HIS A 408 -7.69 16.36 12.48
N ILE A 409 -7.05 17.52 12.40
CA ILE A 409 -7.20 18.46 11.29
C ILE A 409 -6.06 18.24 10.29
N PRO A 410 -6.35 17.73 9.07
CA PRO A 410 -5.34 17.55 8.05
C PRO A 410 -4.93 18.90 7.45
N ILE A 411 -3.65 19.14 7.30
CA ILE A 411 -3.09 20.35 6.69
C ILE A 411 -2.25 19.98 5.46
N GLU A 412 -1.19 19.19 5.65
CA GLU A 412 -0.18 18.86 4.62
C GLU A 412 -0.38 17.49 3.97
N GLN A 413 -1.30 16.68 4.43
CA GLN A 413 -1.46 15.28 4.01
C GLN A 413 -1.75 15.14 2.52
N ILE A 414 -2.58 16.05 1.96
CA ILE A 414 -2.92 16.04 0.52
C ILE A 414 -1.67 16.28 -0.32
N SER A 415 -0.89 17.29 0.03
CA SER A 415 0.37 17.62 -0.64
C SER A 415 1.37 16.46 -0.56
N ALA A 416 1.50 15.86 0.62
CA ALA A 416 2.38 14.74 0.86
C ALA A 416 2.00 13.49 0.02
N LEU A 417 0.71 13.20 -0.11
CA LEU A 417 0.20 12.10 -0.94
C LEU A 417 0.40 12.41 -2.43
N ARG A 418 0.05 13.62 -2.89
CA ARG A 418 0.23 14.06 -4.28
C ARG A 418 1.69 14.12 -4.73
N SER A 419 2.64 14.17 -3.79
CA SER A 419 4.08 14.12 -4.10
C SER A 419 4.60 12.73 -4.46
N MET A 420 3.85 11.66 -4.19
CA MET A 420 4.28 10.28 -4.47
C MET A 420 4.09 9.96 -5.96
N PRO A 421 5.15 9.48 -6.65
CA PRO A 421 5.01 8.98 -8.02
C PRO A 421 4.06 7.78 -8.10
N ASN A 422 3.32 7.64 -9.19
CA ASN A 422 2.41 6.53 -9.44
C ASN A 422 1.33 6.36 -8.35
N LEU A 423 0.86 7.45 -7.76
CA LEU A 423 -0.27 7.50 -6.85
C LEU A 423 -1.31 8.47 -7.40
N ASN A 424 -2.52 7.96 -7.62
CA ASN A 424 -3.64 8.77 -8.07
C ASN A 424 -4.36 9.35 -6.84
N VAL A 425 -4.46 10.68 -6.73
CA VAL A 425 -5.07 11.37 -5.57
C VAL A 425 -6.23 12.22 -6.04
N ILE A 426 -7.45 11.78 -5.74
CA ILE A 426 -8.69 12.39 -6.23
C ILE A 426 -9.47 12.95 -5.04
N ARG A 427 -9.88 14.20 -5.14
CA ARG A 427 -10.71 14.90 -4.15
C ARG A 427 -12.00 15.36 -4.81
N PRO A 428 -13.03 14.49 -4.91
CA PRO A 428 -14.28 14.78 -5.61
C PRO A 428 -15.15 15.79 -4.86
N ALA A 429 -15.88 16.61 -5.62
CA ALA A 429 -16.74 17.68 -5.11
C ALA A 429 -18.24 17.39 -5.29
N SER A 430 -18.63 16.39 -6.08
CA SER A 430 -20.04 16.08 -6.39
C SER A 430 -20.29 14.58 -6.49
N SER A 431 -21.57 14.17 -6.52
CA SER A 431 -21.96 12.77 -6.75
C SER A 431 -21.44 12.23 -8.07
N GLU A 432 -21.42 13.08 -9.10
CA GLU A 432 -20.93 12.74 -10.42
C GLU A 432 -19.43 12.47 -10.41
N GLU A 433 -18.65 13.36 -9.78
CA GLU A 433 -17.21 13.16 -9.62
C GLU A 433 -16.91 11.94 -8.75
N LEU A 434 -17.70 11.68 -7.70
CA LEU A 434 -17.59 10.49 -6.87
C LEU A 434 -17.78 9.21 -7.67
N TYR A 435 -18.81 9.15 -8.51
CA TYR A 435 -19.09 7.99 -9.35
C TYR A 435 -17.92 7.72 -10.31
N LEU A 436 -17.43 8.77 -10.99
CA LEU A 436 -16.27 8.67 -11.87
C LEU A 436 -15.00 8.26 -11.11
N THR A 437 -14.83 8.76 -9.86
CA THR A 437 -13.70 8.41 -9.00
C THR A 437 -13.71 6.93 -8.63
N TRP A 438 -14.85 6.38 -8.24
CA TRP A 438 -14.99 4.94 -7.95
C TRP A 438 -14.79 4.08 -9.19
N PHE A 439 -15.33 4.52 -10.33
CA PHE A 439 -15.11 3.84 -11.61
C PHE A 439 -13.61 3.82 -11.97
N GLU A 440 -12.91 4.95 -11.91
CA GLU A 440 -11.48 5.05 -12.19
C GLU A 440 -10.65 4.19 -11.24
N ALA A 441 -10.91 4.26 -9.92
CA ALA A 441 -10.21 3.48 -8.91
C ALA A 441 -10.39 1.97 -9.11
N LEU A 442 -11.61 1.52 -9.40
CA LEU A 442 -11.91 0.10 -9.63
C LEU A 442 -11.41 -0.39 -11.00
N SER A 443 -11.31 0.48 -12.00
CA SER A 443 -10.78 0.16 -13.32
C SER A 443 -9.25 0.09 -13.35
N SER A 444 -8.55 0.79 -12.45
CA SER A 444 -7.09 0.82 -12.43
C SER A 444 -6.50 -0.57 -12.26
N THR A 445 -5.48 -0.91 -13.03
CA THR A 445 -4.77 -2.20 -12.98
C THR A 445 -3.37 -2.09 -12.40
N SER A 446 -2.84 -0.86 -12.25
CA SER A 446 -1.44 -0.66 -11.89
C SER A 446 -1.17 0.59 -11.04
N THR A 447 -2.19 1.39 -10.74
CA THR A 447 -2.02 2.62 -9.98
C THR A 447 -2.91 2.60 -8.76
N PRO A 448 -2.36 2.69 -7.55
CA PRO A 448 -3.16 2.86 -6.35
C PRO A 448 -3.88 4.22 -6.38
N THR A 449 -5.10 4.26 -5.85
CA THR A 449 -5.93 5.46 -5.83
C THR A 449 -6.28 5.87 -4.42
N VAL A 450 -6.07 7.13 -4.10
CA VAL A 450 -6.54 7.79 -2.88
C VAL A 450 -7.79 8.58 -3.22
N ILE A 451 -8.87 8.34 -2.48
CA ILE A 451 -10.14 9.06 -2.54
C ILE A 451 -10.27 9.88 -1.26
N ILE A 452 -10.36 11.21 -1.38
CA ILE A 452 -10.45 12.12 -0.24
C ILE A 452 -11.86 12.66 -0.14
N LEU A 453 -12.50 12.48 1.02
CA LEU A 453 -13.92 12.77 1.24
C LEU A 453 -14.16 13.74 2.39
N SER A 454 -15.08 14.66 2.16
CA SER A 454 -15.56 15.60 3.17
C SER A 454 -16.81 15.10 3.90
N ARG A 455 -17.01 15.59 5.13
CA ARG A 455 -18.28 15.51 5.87
C ARG A 455 -19.31 16.56 5.40
N GLU A 456 -18.91 17.45 4.52
CA GLU A 456 -19.81 18.49 4.03
C GLU A 456 -20.80 17.93 3.01
N VAL A 457 -22.00 18.53 2.98
CA VAL A 457 -22.96 18.30 1.91
C VAL A 457 -22.56 19.18 0.72
N CYS A 458 -22.17 18.54 -0.35
CA CYS A 458 -21.85 19.23 -1.60
C CYS A 458 -23.03 19.03 -2.56
N ASP A 459 -23.96 19.96 -2.54
CA ASP A 459 -25.14 19.97 -3.40
C ASP A 459 -25.05 21.15 -4.38
N PHE A 460 -24.36 20.94 -5.49
CA PHE A 460 -24.43 21.86 -6.61
C PHE A 460 -24.73 21.06 -7.88
N LYS A 461 -25.57 21.66 -8.73
CA LYS A 461 -25.84 21.10 -10.04
C LYS A 461 -24.80 21.60 -11.03
N THR A 462 -24.08 20.68 -11.65
CA THR A 462 -23.27 21.05 -12.80
C THR A 462 -24.15 21.11 -14.04
N HIS A 463 -24.00 22.17 -14.79
CA HIS A 463 -24.66 22.35 -16.10
C HIS A 463 -23.81 21.74 -17.23
N ASN A 464 -22.58 21.35 -16.92
CA ASN A 464 -21.71 20.72 -17.91
C ASN A 464 -22.06 19.24 -18.05
N LYS A 465 -22.24 18.78 -19.28
CA LYS A 465 -22.47 17.36 -19.60
C LYS A 465 -21.16 16.55 -19.59
N ASP A 466 -20.04 17.23 -19.80
CA ASP A 466 -18.71 16.63 -19.87
C ASP A 466 -17.97 16.87 -18.55
N ILE A 467 -18.31 16.07 -17.53
CA ILE A 467 -17.63 16.09 -16.24
C ILE A 467 -16.34 15.31 -16.36
N LEU A 468 -15.21 15.98 -16.11
CA LEU A 468 -13.88 15.39 -16.13
C LEU A 468 -13.20 15.56 -14.79
N LEU A 469 -12.65 14.49 -14.22
CA LEU A 469 -11.87 14.57 -12.96
C LEU A 469 -10.63 15.46 -13.12
N SER A 470 -10.09 15.56 -14.33
CA SER A 470 -8.98 16.45 -14.69
C SER A 470 -9.39 17.91 -14.93
N GLY A 471 -10.61 18.29 -14.62
CA GLY A 471 -11.06 19.70 -14.59
C GLY A 471 -12.18 20.03 -15.55
N TYR A 472 -13.17 20.76 -15.04
CA TYR A 472 -14.28 21.30 -15.82
C TYR A 472 -14.87 22.55 -15.13
N ARG A 473 -15.59 23.37 -15.90
CA ARG A 473 -16.29 24.56 -15.36
C ARG A 473 -17.61 24.14 -14.71
N VAL A 474 -17.83 24.59 -13.48
CA VAL A 474 -18.98 24.20 -12.66
C VAL A 474 -20.17 25.14 -12.82
N ASN A 475 -19.94 26.44 -12.97
CA ASN A 475 -20.99 27.45 -13.16
C ASN A 475 -21.10 27.90 -14.63
N GLU A 476 -22.18 28.61 -14.97
CA GLU A 476 -22.48 29.06 -16.36
C GLU A 476 -21.76 30.36 -16.76
N ILE A 477 -20.94 30.95 -15.87
CA ILE A 477 -20.25 32.21 -16.18
C ILE A 477 -19.22 31.98 -17.29
N ASP A 478 -19.23 32.84 -18.29
CA ASP A 478 -18.35 32.75 -19.45
C ASP A 478 -16.87 32.87 -19.05
N PHE A 479 -16.07 31.87 -19.41
CA PHE A 479 -14.65 31.82 -19.11
C PHE A 479 -13.83 32.66 -20.11
N ASP A 480 -14.20 32.68 -21.38
CA ASP A 480 -13.38 33.28 -22.44
C ASP A 480 -13.28 34.81 -22.25
N ASN A 481 -14.39 35.43 -21.89
CA ASN A 481 -14.46 36.87 -21.61
C ASN A 481 -14.11 37.27 -20.17
N SER A 482 -13.90 36.29 -19.27
CA SER A 482 -13.50 36.56 -17.89
C SER A 482 -12.01 36.74 -17.74
N LYS A 483 -11.58 37.81 -17.05
CA LYS A 483 -10.18 38.07 -16.71
C LYS A 483 -9.69 37.26 -15.50
N LEU A 484 -10.61 36.75 -14.69
CA LEU A 484 -10.38 36.07 -13.42
C LEU A 484 -11.21 34.79 -13.36
N CYS A 485 -10.65 33.71 -12.82
CA CYS A 485 -11.39 32.49 -12.47
C CYS A 485 -10.99 31.96 -11.09
N ILE A 486 -11.87 31.16 -10.49
CA ILE A 486 -11.60 30.44 -9.25
C ILE A 486 -11.43 28.97 -9.61
N VAL A 487 -10.41 28.33 -9.04
CA VAL A 487 -10.13 26.91 -9.20
C VAL A 487 -10.09 26.25 -7.82
N SER A 488 -10.70 25.09 -7.67
CA SER A 488 -10.82 24.41 -6.40
C SER A 488 -10.97 22.88 -6.57
N SER A 489 -10.91 22.13 -5.48
CA SER A 489 -11.19 20.69 -5.45
C SER A 489 -12.04 20.32 -4.22
N GLY A 490 -12.70 19.16 -4.29
CA GLY A 490 -13.49 18.64 -3.15
C GLY A 490 -14.55 19.61 -2.64
N SER A 491 -14.79 19.60 -1.33
CA SER A 491 -15.79 20.48 -0.69
C SER A 491 -15.55 21.97 -0.92
N ASP A 492 -14.31 22.38 -1.17
CA ASP A 492 -13.98 23.79 -1.43
C ASP A 492 -14.57 24.33 -2.73
N VAL A 493 -15.00 23.48 -3.66
CA VAL A 493 -15.75 23.89 -4.85
C VAL A 493 -17.09 24.56 -4.46
N THR A 494 -17.77 24.02 -3.44
CA THR A 494 -19.00 24.64 -2.92
C THR A 494 -18.72 26.03 -2.33
N ARG A 495 -17.59 26.19 -1.62
CA ARG A 495 -17.12 27.49 -1.12
C ARG A 495 -16.81 28.45 -2.26
N ALA A 496 -16.11 27.99 -3.27
CA ALA A 496 -15.78 28.78 -4.47
C ALA A 496 -17.03 29.28 -5.21
N LEU A 497 -18.06 28.44 -5.33
CA LEU A 497 -19.36 28.82 -5.90
C LEU A 497 -20.06 29.92 -5.07
N LYS A 498 -20.04 29.81 -3.74
CA LYS A 498 -20.59 30.86 -2.85
C LYS A 498 -19.82 32.17 -3.02
N VAL A 499 -18.50 32.13 -3.08
CA VAL A 499 -17.64 33.30 -3.34
C VAL A 499 -18.02 33.98 -4.67
N SER A 500 -18.10 33.15 -5.74
CA SER A 500 -18.52 33.66 -7.07
C SER A 500 -19.88 34.30 -7.05
N ALA A 501 -20.86 33.70 -6.35
CA ALA A 501 -22.22 34.25 -6.21
C ALA A 501 -22.26 35.58 -5.44
N ILE A 502 -21.38 35.74 -4.43
CA ILE A 502 -21.26 37.01 -3.69
C ILE A 502 -20.63 38.07 -4.62
N CYS A 503 -19.53 37.75 -5.30
CA CYS A 503 -18.88 38.70 -6.22
C CYS A 503 -19.81 39.14 -7.35
N LYS A 504 -20.69 38.30 -7.83
CA LYS A 504 -21.68 38.61 -8.86
C LYS A 504 -22.65 39.71 -8.43
N LYS A 505 -22.96 39.86 -7.13
CA LYS A 505 -23.80 40.94 -6.62
C LYS A 505 -23.15 42.33 -6.76
N TYR A 506 -21.85 42.36 -7.03
CA TYR A 506 -21.03 43.56 -7.26
C TYR A 506 -20.56 43.63 -8.72
N ASP A 507 -21.29 42.98 -9.65
CA ASP A 507 -21.01 42.96 -11.08
C ASP A 507 -19.66 42.29 -11.46
N VAL A 508 -19.08 41.51 -10.56
CA VAL A 508 -17.85 40.73 -10.81
C VAL A 508 -18.21 39.27 -11.11
N ASN A 509 -18.24 38.90 -12.37
CA ASN A 509 -18.57 37.55 -12.83
C ASN A 509 -17.33 36.67 -12.84
N ILE A 510 -17.26 35.64 -12.00
CA ILE A 510 -16.10 34.75 -11.84
C ILE A 510 -16.50 33.31 -12.17
N PRO A 511 -15.97 32.73 -13.26
CA PRO A 511 -16.15 31.30 -13.53
C PRO A 511 -15.41 30.46 -12.49
N VAL A 512 -16.03 29.33 -12.11
CA VAL A 512 -15.51 28.39 -11.13
C VAL A 512 -15.20 27.07 -11.81
N PHE A 513 -14.01 26.52 -11.55
CA PHE A 513 -13.58 25.23 -12.05
C PHE A 513 -13.38 24.25 -10.89
N SER A 514 -13.84 23.01 -11.08
CA SER A 514 -13.50 21.88 -10.24
C SER A 514 -12.38 21.08 -10.88
N ILE A 515 -11.33 20.78 -10.12
CA ILE A 515 -10.23 19.90 -10.51
C ILE A 515 -10.09 18.83 -9.44
N ALA A 516 -10.83 17.74 -9.57
CA ALA A 516 -10.81 16.66 -8.59
C ALA A 516 -9.46 15.92 -8.59
N ASN A 517 -8.87 15.72 -9.78
CA ASN A 517 -7.58 15.06 -9.98
C ASN A 517 -6.54 16.07 -10.50
N LEU A 518 -5.88 16.74 -9.57
CA LEU A 518 -4.88 17.76 -9.90
C LEU A 518 -3.65 17.20 -10.61
N GLY A 519 -3.23 15.96 -10.28
CA GLY A 519 -2.10 15.30 -10.94
C GLY A 519 -2.37 15.10 -12.43
N ASP A 520 -3.52 14.53 -12.76
CA ASP A 520 -3.96 14.30 -14.15
C ASP A 520 -4.17 15.62 -14.91
N PHE A 521 -4.74 16.64 -14.23
CA PHE A 521 -4.86 17.97 -14.82
C PHE A 521 -3.50 18.57 -15.22
N LEU A 522 -2.52 18.50 -14.34
CA LEU A 522 -1.18 19.05 -14.61
C LEU A 522 -0.47 18.34 -15.77
N GLU A 523 -0.68 17.04 -15.89
CA GLU A 523 -0.10 16.23 -16.97
C GLU A 523 -0.75 16.56 -18.33
N LYS A 524 -2.08 16.64 -18.38
CA LYS A 524 -2.85 16.79 -19.63
C LYS A 524 -3.13 18.24 -20.01
N ASN A 525 -3.41 19.09 -19.03
CA ASN A 525 -3.99 20.42 -19.21
C ASN A 525 -3.25 21.53 -18.44
N GLY A 526 -2.03 21.33 -17.99
CA GLY A 526 -1.31 22.26 -17.10
C GLY A 526 -1.18 23.70 -17.63
N LYS A 527 -1.37 23.93 -18.93
CA LYS A 527 -1.35 25.25 -19.54
C LYS A 527 -2.73 25.86 -19.84
N PHE A 528 -3.82 25.19 -19.42
CA PHE A 528 -5.20 25.61 -19.73
C PHE A 528 -5.50 27.03 -19.24
N PHE A 529 -4.96 27.43 -18.10
CA PHE A 529 -5.18 28.74 -17.50
C PHE A 529 -4.08 29.78 -17.88
N LEU A 530 -3.28 29.50 -18.90
CA LEU A 530 -2.27 30.44 -19.34
C LEU A 530 -2.93 31.79 -19.74
N ASN A 531 -2.38 32.91 -19.27
CA ASN A 531 -2.91 34.27 -19.47
C ASN A 531 -4.23 34.57 -18.74
N LYS A 532 -4.66 33.77 -17.78
CA LYS A 532 -5.78 34.09 -16.88
C LYS A 532 -5.27 34.39 -15.47
N ASN A 533 -5.94 35.30 -14.79
CA ASN A 533 -5.77 35.46 -13.35
C ASN A 533 -6.51 34.33 -12.64
N ILE A 534 -5.85 33.66 -11.71
CA ILE A 534 -6.41 32.50 -11.02
C ILE A 534 -6.40 32.73 -9.53
N ILE A 535 -7.53 32.43 -8.88
CA ILE A 535 -7.60 32.26 -7.44
C ILE A 535 -7.84 30.79 -7.16
N ILE A 536 -6.99 30.20 -6.35
CA ILE A 536 -7.12 28.81 -5.88
C ILE A 536 -7.63 28.88 -4.45
N ILE A 537 -8.72 28.16 -4.17
CA ILE A 537 -9.29 28.01 -2.82
C ILE A 537 -9.14 26.56 -2.42
N GLU A 538 -8.36 26.29 -1.39
CA GLU A 538 -8.05 24.94 -0.92
C GLU A 538 -7.85 24.92 0.60
N MET A 539 -8.70 24.22 1.35
CA MET A 539 -8.62 24.10 2.81
C MET A 539 -7.53 23.14 3.28
N SER A 540 -6.40 23.13 2.60
CA SER A 540 -5.20 22.37 2.94
C SER A 540 -3.95 23.13 2.48
N ASN A 541 -2.78 22.73 2.93
CA ASN A 541 -1.51 23.23 2.42
C ASN A 541 -1.00 22.35 1.29
N ASP A 542 -1.47 22.61 0.07
CA ASP A 542 -1.08 21.80 -1.09
C ASP A 542 -0.22 22.61 -2.07
N SER A 543 1.08 22.30 -2.05
CA SER A 543 2.08 22.96 -2.90
C SER A 543 1.92 22.64 -4.39
N LEU A 544 1.18 21.60 -4.76
CA LEU A 544 1.05 21.21 -6.16
C LEU A 544 0.28 22.26 -6.98
N TRP A 545 -0.62 23.02 -6.34
CA TRP A 545 -1.34 24.13 -6.96
C TRP A 545 -0.44 25.20 -7.56
N TYR A 546 0.77 25.38 -6.99
CA TYR A 546 1.74 26.35 -7.55
C TYR A 546 2.32 25.95 -8.90
N LYS A 547 2.05 24.71 -9.36
CA LYS A 547 2.48 24.23 -10.70
C LYS A 547 1.51 24.58 -11.83
N ILE A 548 0.31 25.12 -11.53
CA ILE A 548 -0.59 25.55 -12.59
C ILE A 548 0.07 26.67 -13.38
N SER A 549 0.19 26.47 -14.69
CA SER A 549 0.74 27.47 -15.62
C SER A 549 -0.21 28.65 -15.77
N ALA A 550 -0.02 29.69 -15.00
CA ALA A 550 -0.71 30.96 -15.12
C ALA A 550 0.28 32.11 -14.91
N SER A 551 0.06 33.23 -15.58
CA SER A 551 0.86 34.45 -15.41
C SER A 551 0.67 35.05 -14.03
N ASN A 552 -0.57 35.02 -13.51
CA ASN A 552 -0.93 35.54 -12.21
C ASN A 552 -1.81 34.53 -11.47
N LYS A 553 -1.43 34.12 -10.27
CA LYS A 553 -2.19 33.23 -9.42
C LYS A 553 -2.08 33.61 -7.96
N ARG A 554 -3.19 33.43 -7.24
CA ARG A 554 -3.26 33.58 -5.79
C ARG A 554 -3.80 32.28 -5.19
N VAL A 555 -3.09 31.73 -4.21
CA VAL A 555 -3.51 30.52 -3.50
C VAL A 555 -3.97 30.90 -2.11
N ILE A 556 -5.25 30.65 -1.83
CA ILE A 556 -5.87 30.82 -0.52
C ILE A 556 -5.93 29.46 0.11
N GLN A 557 -5.05 29.19 1.07
CA GLN A 557 -4.89 27.88 1.71
C GLN A 557 -4.55 28.03 3.19
N ILE A 558 -4.72 26.94 3.95
CA ILE A 558 -4.34 26.88 5.36
C ILE A 558 -2.88 26.43 5.43
N ASN A 559 -2.01 27.24 6.06
CA ASN A 559 -0.58 26.99 6.17
C ASN A 559 -0.07 26.92 7.62
N LYS A 560 -0.97 26.73 8.59
CA LYS A 560 -0.64 26.64 10.02
C LYS A 560 -1.50 25.61 10.72
N TYR A 561 -0.97 25.01 11.78
CA TYR A 561 -1.77 24.15 12.66
C TYR A 561 -2.84 24.97 13.39
N ILE A 562 -4.01 24.37 13.58
CA ILE A 562 -5.22 25.03 14.04
C ILE A 562 -5.54 24.57 15.46
N HIS A 563 -5.82 25.50 16.36
CA HIS A 563 -6.31 25.18 17.70
C HIS A 563 -7.79 24.74 17.65
N PRO A 564 -8.26 23.97 18.65
CA PRO A 564 -9.64 23.50 18.68
C PRO A 564 -10.64 24.66 18.77
N GLY A 565 -11.78 24.49 18.12
CA GLY A 565 -12.89 25.42 18.09
C GLY A 565 -14.05 24.85 17.29
N THR A 566 -15.18 25.54 17.27
CA THR A 566 -16.29 25.20 16.38
C THR A 566 -15.89 25.42 14.92
N HIS A 567 -16.55 24.74 14.00
CA HIS A 567 -16.30 24.91 12.57
C HIS A 567 -16.38 26.39 12.15
N GLU A 568 -17.42 27.07 12.61
CA GLU A 568 -17.68 28.49 12.27
C GLU A 568 -16.61 29.43 12.84
N GLU A 569 -16.18 29.23 14.09
CA GLU A 569 -15.13 30.04 14.73
C GLU A 569 -13.81 29.87 13.96
N ILE A 570 -13.43 28.63 13.67
CA ILE A 570 -12.18 28.33 12.96
C ILE A 570 -12.22 28.86 11.53
N GLU A 571 -13.32 28.67 10.80
CA GLU A 571 -13.45 29.18 9.42
C GLU A 571 -13.32 30.71 9.39
N LYS A 572 -13.91 31.40 10.40
CA LYS A 572 -13.82 32.85 10.57
C LYS A 572 -12.38 33.30 10.89
N ASP A 573 -11.71 32.63 11.84
CA ASP A 573 -10.34 32.97 12.27
C ASP A 573 -9.29 32.71 11.17
N LEU A 574 -9.56 31.78 10.30
CA LEU A 574 -8.74 31.49 9.11
C LEU A 574 -9.07 32.44 7.94
N GLU A 575 -10.12 33.27 8.08
CA GLU A 575 -10.63 34.11 6.99
C GLU A 575 -11.04 33.31 5.74
N PHE A 576 -11.59 32.11 5.97
CA PHE A 576 -12.04 31.17 4.94
C PHE A 576 -13.55 31.20 4.68
N GLN A 577 -14.32 32.04 5.43
CA GLN A 577 -15.74 32.25 5.13
C GLN A 577 -15.90 32.83 3.72
N PRO A 578 -16.91 32.39 2.95
CA PRO A 578 -17.12 32.88 1.58
C PRO A 578 -17.20 34.42 1.50
N GLU A 579 -17.80 35.08 2.49
CA GLU A 579 -17.92 36.53 2.59
C GLU A 579 -16.56 37.21 2.76
N GLN A 580 -15.69 36.63 3.59
CA GLN A 580 -14.35 37.17 3.84
C GLN A 580 -13.47 37.02 2.59
N ILE A 581 -13.54 35.85 1.92
CA ILE A 581 -12.80 35.61 0.67
C ILE A 581 -13.30 36.55 -0.43
N ALA A 582 -14.61 36.68 -0.62
CA ALA A 582 -15.20 37.58 -1.60
C ALA A 582 -14.78 39.01 -1.36
N THR A 583 -14.79 39.48 -0.11
CA THR A 583 -14.38 40.85 0.30
C THR A 583 -12.89 41.09 -0.09
N LYS A 584 -12.02 40.12 0.18
CA LYS A 584 -10.60 40.22 -0.21
C LYS A 584 -10.43 40.31 -1.74
N ILE A 585 -11.21 39.53 -2.50
CA ILE A 585 -11.16 39.54 -3.97
C ILE A 585 -11.63 40.91 -4.49
N LEU A 586 -12.80 41.40 -4.03
CA LEU A 586 -13.38 42.67 -4.48
C LEU A 586 -12.46 43.85 -4.15
N LYS A 587 -11.92 43.89 -2.94
CA LYS A 587 -10.98 44.92 -2.52
C LYS A 587 -9.69 44.85 -3.35
N GLY A 588 -9.12 43.67 -3.51
CA GLY A 588 -7.89 43.51 -4.29
C GLY A 588 -8.03 43.85 -5.78
N LEU A 589 -9.25 43.69 -6.34
CA LEU A 589 -9.55 44.15 -7.71
C LEU A 589 -9.69 45.68 -7.79
N GLN A 590 -10.27 46.34 -6.78
CA GLN A 590 -10.38 47.79 -6.72
C GLN A 590 -9.02 48.46 -6.55
N ASP A 591 -8.19 47.93 -5.69
CA ASP A 591 -6.88 48.48 -5.35
C ASP A 591 -5.75 48.03 -6.34
N GLU A 592 -6.08 47.22 -7.35
CA GLU A 592 -5.15 46.59 -8.30
C GLU A 592 -4.04 45.76 -7.62
N THR A 593 -4.28 45.30 -6.38
CA THR A 593 -3.29 44.59 -5.54
C THR A 593 -3.49 43.08 -5.49
N LEU A 594 -4.54 42.55 -6.15
CA LEU A 594 -4.93 41.14 -5.99
C LEU A 594 -3.85 40.12 -6.38
N PHE A 595 -2.98 40.49 -7.33
CA PHE A 595 -1.94 39.65 -7.88
C PHE A 595 -0.53 40.29 -7.80
N VAL A 596 -0.39 41.30 -6.96
CA VAL A 596 0.91 41.88 -6.62
C VAL A 596 1.42 41.20 -5.37
N ASP A 597 2.66 40.69 -5.39
CA ASP A 597 3.32 40.04 -4.24
C ASP A 597 3.68 41.03 -3.14
#